data_7ff13c375adeac464121ba984e46d6f9
#
_entry.id   7ff13c375adeac464121ba984e46d6f9
#
_cell.length_a   1.000
_cell.length_b   1.000
_cell.length_c   1.000
_cell.angle_alpha   90.00
_cell.angle_beta   90.00
_cell.angle_gamma   90.00
#
_symmetry.space_group_name_H-M   'P 1'
#
loop_
_entity.id
_entity.type
_entity.pdbx_description
1 polymer ?
#
loop_
_entity_poly.entity_id
_entity_poly.type
_entity_poly.pdbx_seq_one_letter_code
_entity_poly.pdbx_strand_id
1 'polypeptide(L)'
;MKRILNIIGIFFLSIIVFTGCQNFTEDEMEMSPQTRAQLSSGTHYYWYKGNKIPITINTTKSYILFESSDEANLQLPLLNSKSGLSAAKVTLSSRLQLQDATRSAANDNLYWAEVATADVNAQDKALVYSAPYFKTSDGADLGLSHLFYVKVKSIRDVRILTTLATENKVTLLGNNEYLPLWYTLSCTNESLGNALEMANKFYEDGPFAACQPCFISEDETTAAPNDPLFSAQWALKNTGQNQGTAGIDINYLPAREVTQGSSDIIVAVLDHGTQLDHPDLNVSSKSYDTETGRSPSQIWGNHGTACSGIISAKTNNNLGVAGIAPNCPVMSISNQLMGTSDAPQKRADGFNWAWRNGASVISNSWRSSTFSELLEDAIQSAMTNGRNGLGCVVTFSAGNYDSNTVGYPARSLPDIIVVGALSLSGKRKSSTTIDNEGWWGSDYGTQLDIMAPGVLIYTTDRTGSVGYVSGDYMPNFNGTSSACPHVAGVAALILSVNPNLTQKEVATIIEKTARKVGGYSYSTVSGRPNGTWHTEVGYGLIDAYAAVMEAQNASTTVYFNDKTVTTNTVVSGSEISATNVTVKNNAKLTFTNAKSIIITQPFT
;
A
#
# COMPACT_ATOMS: atom_id res chain seq x y z
N MET A 1 10.94 43.51 -8.16
CA MET A 1 12.24 42.91 -7.75
C MET A 1 11.93 41.79 -6.77
N LYS A 2 12.05 40.54 -7.23
CA LYS A 2 11.81 39.34 -6.40
C LYS A 2 12.98 39.15 -5.45
N ARG A 3 12.77 39.23 -4.15
CA ARG A 3 13.73 38.77 -3.14
C ARG A 3 13.28 37.37 -2.69
N ILE A 4 14.08 36.38 -3.05
CA ILE A 4 13.98 35.02 -2.53
C ILE A 4 14.66 35.02 -1.17
N LEU A 5 13.92 34.77 -0.11
CA LEU A 5 14.46 34.55 1.22
C LEU A 5 14.64 33.02 1.40
N ASN A 6 15.88 32.57 1.27
CA ASN A 6 16.27 31.23 1.70
C ASN A 6 16.43 31.25 3.22
N ILE A 7 15.51 30.65 3.95
CA ILE A 7 15.68 30.41 5.38
C ILE A 7 16.36 29.07 5.54
N ILE A 8 17.65 29.09 5.79
CA ILE A 8 18.45 27.92 6.20
C ILE A 8 18.11 27.67 7.67
N GLY A 9 17.58 26.48 7.96
CA GLY A 9 17.33 26.05 9.34
C GLY A 9 18.65 25.91 10.10
N ILE A 10 18.85 26.78 11.10
CA ILE A 10 20.00 26.72 12.00
C ILE A 10 19.70 25.71 13.10
N PHE A 11 20.42 24.60 13.08
CA PHE A 11 20.53 23.71 14.24
C PHE A 11 21.38 24.38 15.29
N PHE A 12 20.83 24.65 16.48
CA PHE A 12 21.59 25.03 17.65
C PHE A 12 22.38 23.83 18.16
N LEU A 13 23.66 23.80 17.88
CA LEU A 13 24.63 22.93 18.51
C LEU A 13 25.16 23.60 19.76
N SER A 14 24.75 23.17 20.94
CA SER A 14 25.32 23.61 22.19
C SER A 14 26.69 22.97 22.36
N ILE A 15 27.74 23.73 22.12
CA ILE A 15 29.12 23.34 22.41
C ILE A 15 29.36 23.58 23.90
N ILE A 16 29.49 22.49 24.66
CA ILE A 16 30.09 22.54 26.01
C ILE A 16 31.59 22.27 25.84
N VAL A 17 32.37 23.30 26.04
CA VAL A 17 33.85 23.19 26.07
C VAL A 17 34.25 22.68 27.44
N PHE A 18 34.77 21.46 27.51
CA PHE A 18 35.58 21.05 28.66
C PHE A 18 37.05 21.10 28.28
N THR A 19 37.77 22.02 28.90
CA THR A 19 39.23 22.05 28.94
C THR A 19 39.70 21.10 30.02
N GLY A 20 40.47 20.11 29.65
CA GLY A 20 41.14 19.21 30.57
C GLY A 20 42.16 18.37 29.81
N CYS A 21 43.38 18.89 29.63
CA CYS A 21 44.53 18.09 29.22
C CYS A 21 44.90 17.13 30.34
N GLN A 22 44.86 15.84 30.09
CA GLN A 22 45.71 14.86 30.77
C GLN A 22 46.24 13.87 29.73
N ASN A 23 47.57 13.81 29.68
CA ASN A 23 48.34 12.80 28.95
C ASN A 23 48.00 11.43 29.44
N PHE A 24 47.52 10.54 28.58
CA PHE A 24 47.53 9.12 28.82
C PHE A 24 48.53 8.44 27.89
N THR A 25 49.45 7.74 28.50
CA THR A 25 50.42 6.82 27.91
C THR A 25 49.68 5.66 27.24
N GLU A 26 50.21 5.25 26.08
CA GLU A 26 49.82 4.02 25.40
C GLU A 26 50.09 2.83 26.30
N ASP A 27 49.05 2.29 26.94
CA ASP A 27 49.03 0.92 27.44
C ASP A 27 48.04 0.14 26.61
N GLU A 28 48.54 -0.83 25.87
CA GLU A 28 47.76 -1.83 25.16
C GLU A 28 46.83 -2.57 26.13
N MET A 29 45.56 -2.19 26.20
CA MET A 29 44.53 -3.00 26.83
C MET A 29 44.02 -4.02 25.80
N GLU A 30 44.53 -5.22 25.88
CA GLU A 30 43.82 -6.40 25.35
C GLU A 30 42.42 -6.46 25.95
N MET A 31 41.44 -6.08 25.16
CA MET A 31 40.01 -6.23 25.53
C MET A 31 39.67 -7.72 25.52
N SER A 32 39.41 -8.27 26.67
CA SER A 32 38.93 -9.64 26.84
C SER A 32 37.55 -9.84 26.19
N PRO A 33 37.22 -11.05 25.73
CA PRO A 33 35.95 -11.37 25.03
C PRO A 33 34.66 -11.20 25.86
N GLN A 34 34.76 -10.79 27.11
CA GLN A 34 33.65 -10.82 28.08
C GLN A 34 32.65 -9.67 28.01
N THR A 35 32.79 -8.67 27.12
CA THR A 35 31.97 -7.43 27.20
C THR A 35 30.94 -7.25 26.09
N ARG A 36 30.65 -8.25 25.26
CA ARG A 36 29.73 -8.13 24.13
C ARG A 36 28.23 -8.41 24.42
N ALA A 37 27.86 -8.77 25.65
CA ALA A 37 26.49 -9.12 26.04
C ALA A 37 25.66 -7.95 26.61
N GLN A 38 26.20 -6.72 26.68
CA GLN A 38 25.45 -5.55 27.16
C GLN A 38 25.32 -4.51 26.06
N LEU A 39 24.36 -4.72 25.15
CA LEU A 39 23.80 -3.61 24.39
C LEU A 39 23.11 -2.66 25.39
N SER A 40 23.61 -1.42 25.48
CA SER A 40 23.01 -0.36 26.29
C SER A 40 21.53 -0.19 25.91
N SER A 41 20.69 0.19 26.87
CA SER A 41 19.26 0.51 26.74
C SER A 41 18.98 1.75 25.87
N GLY A 42 19.62 1.83 24.68
CA GLY A 42 19.46 2.87 23.69
C GLY A 42 18.45 2.50 22.60
N THR A 43 17.90 3.47 21.93
CA THR A 43 17.06 3.24 20.74
C THR A 43 17.92 2.67 19.62
N HIS A 44 17.66 1.43 19.22
CA HIS A 44 18.30 0.79 18.07
C HIS A 44 17.57 1.16 16.79
N TYR A 45 18.24 1.07 15.64
CA TYR A 45 17.64 1.34 14.34
C TYR A 45 18.36 0.56 13.24
N TYR A 46 17.68 0.41 12.10
CA TYR A 46 18.31 0.02 10.85
C TYR A 46 17.96 0.99 9.74
N TRP A 47 18.78 1.04 8.69
CA TRP A 47 18.54 1.92 7.56
C TRP A 47 17.60 1.27 6.53
N TYR A 48 16.57 1.99 6.11
CA TYR A 48 15.69 1.60 5.02
C TYR A 48 15.37 2.81 4.13
N LYS A 49 15.78 2.75 2.85
CA LYS A 49 15.60 3.85 1.87
C LYS A 49 16.02 5.24 2.39
N GLY A 50 17.15 5.30 3.09
CA GLY A 50 17.69 6.55 3.64
C GLY A 50 17.06 7.02 4.96
N ASN A 51 16.13 6.27 5.53
CA ASN A 51 15.50 6.56 6.81
C ASN A 51 15.95 5.58 7.89
N LYS A 52 16.09 6.07 9.13
CA LYS A 52 16.32 5.24 10.30
C LYS A 52 15.00 4.69 10.81
N ILE A 53 14.86 3.36 10.80
CA ILE A 53 13.68 2.66 11.33
C ILE A 53 14.00 2.24 12.77
N PRO A 54 13.31 2.79 13.77
CA PRO A 54 13.58 2.49 15.18
C PRO A 54 13.08 1.09 15.54
N ILE A 55 13.88 0.38 16.34
CA ILE A 55 13.53 -0.91 16.94
C ILE A 55 13.98 -0.91 18.40
N THR A 56 13.35 -1.73 19.24
CA THR A 56 13.68 -1.89 20.64
C THR A 56 14.21 -3.29 20.91
N ILE A 57 15.20 -3.42 21.82
CA ILE A 57 15.76 -4.73 22.16
C ILE A 57 14.75 -5.57 22.93
N ASN A 58 14.63 -6.85 22.56
CA ASN A 58 13.93 -7.86 23.34
C ASN A 58 14.97 -8.64 24.16
N THR A 59 15.03 -8.38 25.45
CA THR A 59 16.02 -8.97 26.35
C THR A 59 15.74 -10.42 26.74
N THR A 60 14.61 -10.98 26.33
CA THR A 60 14.17 -12.33 26.73
C THR A 60 14.55 -13.41 25.73
N LYS A 61 14.77 -13.04 24.46
CA LYS A 61 15.03 -13.96 23.35
C LYS A 61 16.34 -13.65 22.65
N SER A 62 17.05 -14.67 22.21
CA SER A 62 18.27 -14.58 21.41
C SER A 62 18.23 -15.54 20.23
N TYR A 63 18.80 -15.09 19.12
CA TYR A 63 19.20 -15.94 18.00
C TYR A 63 20.57 -16.52 18.30
N ILE A 64 20.75 -17.82 18.07
CA ILE A 64 22.07 -18.48 18.11
C ILE A 64 22.35 -19.21 16.81
N LEU A 65 23.62 -19.20 16.39
CA LEU A 65 24.16 -19.99 15.30
C LEU A 65 25.25 -20.88 15.87
N PHE A 66 25.22 -22.17 15.57
CA PHE A 66 26.16 -23.14 16.13
C PHE A 66 26.51 -24.26 15.14
N GLU A 67 27.66 -24.91 15.36
CA GLU A 67 28.07 -26.10 14.61
C GLU A 67 27.60 -27.38 15.32
N SER A 68 27.12 -28.37 14.53
CA SER A 68 26.78 -29.69 15.02
C SER A 68 27.11 -30.75 13.96
N SER A 69 27.77 -31.84 14.40
CA SER A 69 28.05 -33.00 13.55
C SER A 69 26.95 -34.07 13.61
N ASP A 70 25.95 -33.93 14.50
CA ASP A 70 24.89 -34.90 14.72
C ASP A 70 23.51 -34.25 14.42
N GLU A 71 23.00 -34.49 13.23
CA GLU A 71 21.71 -33.94 12.76
C GLU A 71 20.51 -34.60 13.49
N ALA A 72 20.68 -35.84 13.99
CA ALA A 72 19.59 -36.58 14.62
C ALA A 72 19.46 -36.28 16.13
N ASN A 73 20.49 -35.69 16.74
CA ASN A 73 20.58 -35.49 18.19
C ASN A 73 21.20 -34.12 18.50
N LEU A 74 20.52 -33.05 18.10
CA LEU A 74 20.93 -31.68 18.42
C LEU A 74 20.78 -31.42 19.94
N GLN A 75 21.50 -32.22 20.75
CA GLN A 75 21.69 -31.93 22.17
C GLN A 75 22.69 -30.79 22.27
N LEU A 76 22.21 -29.62 22.55
CA LEU A 76 23.04 -28.46 22.73
C LEU A 76 23.61 -28.47 24.14
N PRO A 77 24.93 -28.68 24.29
CA PRO A 77 25.63 -28.34 25.53
C PRO A 77 25.58 -26.84 25.83
N LEU A 78 25.08 -26.07 24.87
CA LEU A 78 24.95 -24.62 24.84
C LEU A 78 23.88 -24.05 25.79
N LEU A 79 22.95 -24.89 26.26
CA LEU A 79 21.83 -24.43 27.08
C LEU A 79 22.00 -24.91 28.52
N ASN A 80 21.84 -23.96 29.43
CA ASN A 80 21.79 -24.25 30.87
C ASN A 80 20.53 -25.05 31.27
N SER A 81 19.54 -25.18 30.35
CA SER A 81 18.31 -25.96 30.54
C SER A 81 18.24 -27.19 29.62
N LYS A 82 17.76 -28.33 30.14
CA LYS A 82 17.64 -29.61 29.41
C LYS A 82 16.34 -29.74 28.59
N SER A 83 15.68 -28.65 28.23
CA SER A 83 14.48 -28.70 27.40
C SER A 83 14.88 -28.87 25.92
N GLY A 84 14.19 -29.77 25.21
CA GLY A 84 14.44 -30.03 23.79
C GLY A 84 14.39 -28.76 22.96
N LEU A 85 15.43 -28.53 22.15
CA LEU A 85 15.57 -27.37 21.30
C LEU A 85 15.03 -27.70 19.91
N SER A 86 14.23 -26.81 19.37
CA SER A 86 13.90 -26.82 17.94
C SER A 86 14.95 -26.00 17.19
N ALA A 87 15.79 -26.66 16.41
CA ALA A 87 16.82 -26.01 15.62
C ALA A 87 16.64 -26.35 14.13
N ALA A 88 16.98 -25.41 13.27
CA ALA A 88 16.92 -25.58 11.82
C ALA A 88 18.32 -25.47 11.20
N LYS A 89 18.58 -26.30 10.18
CA LYS A 89 19.81 -26.23 9.41
C LYS A 89 19.86 -24.92 8.62
N VAL A 90 21.01 -24.26 8.60
CA VAL A 90 21.23 -23.08 7.76
C VAL A 90 21.34 -23.53 6.31
N THR A 91 20.45 -23.05 5.47
CA THR A 91 20.51 -23.28 4.02
C THR A 91 20.66 -21.94 3.31
N LEU A 92 21.81 -21.70 2.73
CA LEU A 92 22.03 -20.52 1.89
C LEU A 92 21.31 -20.71 0.55
N SER A 93 20.77 -19.61 0.01
CA SER A 93 20.15 -19.63 -1.30
C SER A 93 21.15 -20.06 -2.37
N SER A 94 20.78 -21.03 -3.23
CA SER A 94 21.56 -21.42 -4.41
C SER A 94 21.75 -20.29 -5.43
N ARG A 95 21.06 -19.17 -5.25
CA ARG A 95 21.18 -17.95 -6.06
C ARG A 95 22.33 -17.04 -5.64
N LEU A 96 23.10 -17.41 -4.62
CA LEU A 96 24.38 -16.78 -4.31
C LEU A 96 25.45 -17.30 -5.26
N GLN A 97 26.16 -16.39 -5.91
CA GLN A 97 27.39 -16.73 -6.63
C GLN A 97 28.53 -16.67 -5.61
N LEU A 98 28.93 -17.82 -5.10
CA LEU A 98 30.03 -17.93 -4.13
C LEU A 98 31.35 -17.49 -4.81
N GLN A 99 32.08 -16.57 -4.18
CA GLN A 99 33.38 -16.11 -4.70
C GLN A 99 34.48 -17.16 -4.53
N ASP A 100 34.25 -18.17 -3.68
CA ASP A 100 35.20 -19.24 -3.42
C ASP A 100 34.47 -20.58 -3.21
N ALA A 101 34.67 -21.53 -4.12
CA ALA A 101 34.02 -22.84 -4.08
C ALA A 101 34.38 -23.69 -2.84
N THR A 102 35.45 -23.34 -2.11
CA THR A 102 35.88 -24.06 -0.89
C THR A 102 35.00 -23.75 0.33
N ARG A 103 34.14 -22.72 0.25
CA ARG A 103 33.28 -22.28 1.36
C ARG A 103 31.90 -22.94 1.41
N SER A 104 31.47 -23.65 0.36
CA SER A 104 30.19 -24.37 0.38
C SER A 104 30.20 -25.52 1.41
N ALA A 105 31.35 -26.11 1.68
CA ALA A 105 31.50 -27.18 2.65
C ALA A 105 31.45 -26.69 4.12
N ALA A 106 31.75 -25.43 4.40
CA ALA A 106 31.77 -24.89 5.75
C ALA A 106 30.38 -24.67 6.38
N ASN A 107 29.33 -24.62 5.55
CA ASN A 107 27.95 -24.37 5.99
C ASN A 107 27.13 -25.66 6.21
N ASP A 108 27.65 -26.81 5.86
CA ASP A 108 26.90 -28.07 5.92
C ASP A 108 26.56 -28.54 7.35
N ASN A 109 27.21 -27.96 8.36
CA ASN A 109 27.04 -28.33 9.76
C ASN A 109 26.54 -27.19 10.64
N LEU A 110 26.09 -26.09 10.06
CA LEU A 110 25.56 -24.93 10.79
C LEU A 110 24.05 -25.05 11.01
N TYR A 111 23.64 -24.79 12.25
CA TYR A 111 22.25 -24.78 12.69
C TYR A 111 21.97 -23.49 13.45
N TRP A 112 20.73 -23.04 13.38
CA TRP A 112 20.28 -21.90 14.15
C TRP A 112 19.08 -22.25 15.01
N ALA A 113 18.90 -21.49 16.10
CA ALA A 113 17.74 -21.62 16.98
C ALA A 113 17.39 -20.28 17.65
N GLU A 114 16.11 -20.14 18.02
CA GLU A 114 15.66 -19.17 19.01
C GLU A 114 15.77 -19.79 20.40
N VAL A 115 16.34 -19.03 21.32
CA VAL A 115 16.52 -19.48 22.72
C VAL A 115 16.21 -18.34 23.69
N ALA A 116 15.94 -18.70 24.96
CA ALA A 116 15.89 -17.69 26.02
C ALA A 116 17.28 -17.08 26.20
N THR A 117 17.39 -15.76 26.29
CA THR A 117 18.69 -15.07 26.43
C THR A 117 19.49 -15.56 27.65
N ALA A 118 18.80 -15.88 28.75
CA ALA A 118 19.43 -16.39 29.97
C ALA A 118 20.08 -17.77 29.80
N ASP A 119 19.71 -18.52 28.75
CA ASP A 119 20.22 -19.87 28.51
C ASP A 119 21.45 -19.90 27.59
N VAL A 120 21.81 -18.77 26.95
CA VAL A 120 22.95 -18.68 26.03
C VAL A 120 24.27 -18.81 26.81
N ASN A 121 25.04 -19.85 26.52
CA ASN A 121 26.41 -19.99 27.03
C ASN A 121 27.41 -19.41 26.01
N ALA A 122 27.76 -18.14 26.18
CA ALA A 122 28.69 -17.43 25.30
C ALA A 122 30.12 -18.01 25.25
N GLN A 123 30.46 -18.92 26.17
CA GLN A 123 31.79 -19.57 26.26
C GLN A 123 31.84 -20.89 25.49
N ASP A 124 30.71 -21.37 24.97
CA ASP A 124 30.69 -22.65 24.25
C ASP A 124 31.39 -22.53 22.90
N LYS A 125 32.30 -23.46 22.63
CA LYS A 125 33.10 -23.46 21.39
C LYS A 125 32.28 -23.76 20.13
N ALA A 126 31.12 -24.42 20.26
CA ALA A 126 30.24 -24.69 19.16
C ALA A 126 29.41 -23.45 18.75
N LEU A 127 29.31 -22.42 19.61
CA LEU A 127 28.60 -21.19 19.34
C LEU A 127 29.38 -20.32 18.34
N VAL A 128 28.87 -20.19 17.12
CA VAL A 128 29.48 -19.41 16.04
C VAL A 128 29.06 -17.95 16.11
N TYR A 129 27.79 -17.69 16.49
CA TYR A 129 27.24 -16.34 16.57
C TYR A 129 26.02 -16.31 17.48
N SER A 130 25.84 -15.20 18.19
CA SER A 130 24.60 -14.91 18.92
C SER A 130 24.21 -13.44 18.82
N ALA A 131 22.92 -13.17 18.79
CA ALA A 131 22.37 -11.81 18.78
C ALA A 131 21.01 -11.75 19.50
N PRO A 132 20.66 -10.61 20.11
CA PRO A 132 19.35 -10.44 20.71
C PRO A 132 18.25 -10.39 19.64
N TYR A 133 17.02 -10.64 20.04
CA TYR A 133 15.83 -10.27 19.31
C TYR A 133 15.53 -8.79 19.51
N PHE A 134 14.75 -8.22 18.62
CA PHE A 134 14.23 -6.86 18.69
C PHE A 134 12.71 -6.87 18.58
N LYS A 135 12.09 -5.73 18.84
CA LYS A 135 10.68 -5.47 18.60
C LYS A 135 10.52 -4.28 17.67
N THR A 136 9.58 -4.42 16.74
CA THR A 136 9.07 -3.31 15.93
C THR A 136 8.22 -2.36 16.76
N SER A 137 7.83 -1.23 16.19
CA SER A 137 6.96 -0.24 16.86
C SER A 137 5.56 -0.77 17.17
N ASP A 138 5.08 -1.77 16.43
CA ASP A 138 3.81 -2.48 16.64
C ASP A 138 3.94 -3.71 17.54
N GLY A 139 5.16 -4.01 18.03
CA GLY A 139 5.43 -5.03 19.04
C GLY A 139 5.81 -6.40 18.48
N ALA A 140 5.91 -6.58 17.15
CA ALA A 140 6.33 -7.84 16.54
C ALA A 140 7.80 -8.16 16.87
N ASP A 141 8.10 -9.45 17.09
CA ASP A 141 9.46 -9.91 17.35
C ASP A 141 10.28 -10.01 16.05
N LEU A 142 11.50 -9.49 16.08
CA LEU A 142 12.49 -9.58 15.00
C LEU A 142 13.75 -10.30 15.51
N GLY A 143 13.98 -11.52 15.05
CA GLY A 143 15.24 -12.24 15.30
C GLY A 143 16.36 -11.68 14.43
N LEU A 144 17.50 -11.30 15.01
CA LEU A 144 18.65 -10.84 14.23
C LEU A 144 19.52 -12.01 13.82
N SER A 145 19.47 -12.39 12.53
CA SER A 145 20.34 -13.45 12.01
C SER A 145 21.82 -13.01 11.95
N HIS A 146 22.70 -13.94 11.61
CA HIS A 146 24.12 -13.69 11.39
C HIS A 146 24.40 -13.00 10.03
N LEU A 147 23.37 -12.82 9.17
CA LEU A 147 23.53 -12.31 7.82
C LEU A 147 23.13 -10.82 7.73
N PHE A 148 23.77 -10.12 6.82
CA PHE A 148 23.32 -8.83 6.35
C PHE A 148 23.62 -8.66 4.86
N TYR A 149 22.91 -7.73 4.22
CA TYR A 149 22.97 -7.52 2.79
C TYR A 149 23.52 -6.14 2.47
N VAL A 150 24.37 -6.05 1.45
CA VAL A 150 24.92 -4.79 0.94
C VAL A 150 24.65 -4.66 -0.55
N LYS A 151 24.03 -3.54 -0.95
CA LYS A 151 23.86 -3.17 -2.34
C LYS A 151 24.95 -2.20 -2.75
N VAL A 152 25.86 -2.62 -3.60
CA VAL A 152 26.85 -1.72 -4.19
C VAL A 152 26.22 -0.84 -5.27
N LYS A 153 26.72 0.39 -5.47
CA LYS A 153 26.25 1.27 -6.56
C LYS A 153 26.78 0.82 -7.92
N SER A 154 27.96 0.21 -7.92
CA SER A 154 28.67 -0.28 -9.10
C SER A 154 29.47 -1.52 -8.75
N ILE A 155 29.69 -2.40 -9.71
CA ILE A 155 30.58 -3.58 -9.55
C ILE A 155 32.01 -3.18 -9.12
N ARG A 156 32.46 -1.97 -9.42
CA ARG A 156 33.77 -1.44 -8.99
C ARG A 156 33.85 -1.25 -7.47
N ASP A 157 32.74 -1.03 -6.82
CA ASP A 157 32.67 -0.80 -5.38
C ASP A 157 32.84 -2.09 -4.56
N VAL A 158 32.83 -3.25 -5.22
CA VAL A 158 33.08 -4.55 -4.58
C VAL A 158 34.45 -4.60 -3.90
N ARG A 159 35.46 -3.92 -4.44
CA ARG A 159 36.78 -3.84 -3.79
C ARG A 159 36.67 -3.15 -2.41
N ILE A 160 35.91 -2.07 -2.33
CA ILE A 160 35.66 -1.35 -1.05
C ILE A 160 34.89 -2.28 -0.10
N LEU A 161 33.86 -2.98 -0.61
CA LEU A 161 33.11 -3.94 0.17
C LEU A 161 34.01 -5.06 0.75
N THR A 162 34.91 -5.61 -0.05
CA THR A 162 35.84 -6.65 0.39
C THR A 162 36.82 -6.12 1.43
N THR A 163 37.33 -4.91 1.28
CA THR A 163 38.23 -4.27 2.26
C THR A 163 37.51 -4.09 3.60
N LEU A 164 36.32 -3.47 3.57
CA LEU A 164 35.53 -3.27 4.79
C LEU A 164 35.12 -4.58 5.45
N ALA A 165 34.81 -5.62 4.66
CA ALA A 165 34.50 -6.94 5.21
C ALA A 165 35.70 -7.52 5.98
N THR A 166 36.89 -7.43 5.41
CA THR A 166 38.13 -7.90 6.04
C THR A 166 38.44 -7.13 7.31
N GLU A 167 38.40 -5.79 7.26
CA GLU A 167 38.66 -4.91 8.42
C GLU A 167 37.70 -5.15 9.58
N ASN A 168 36.44 -5.49 9.29
CA ASN A 168 35.41 -5.75 10.30
C ASN A 168 35.24 -7.24 10.65
N LYS A 169 36.10 -8.10 10.14
CA LYS A 169 36.09 -9.57 10.38
C LYS A 169 34.74 -10.20 10.03
N VAL A 170 34.09 -9.73 8.96
CA VAL A 170 32.89 -10.34 8.39
C VAL A 170 33.21 -11.09 7.11
N THR A 171 32.49 -12.17 6.84
CA THR A 171 32.73 -13.02 5.66
C THR A 171 31.83 -12.56 4.51
N LEU A 172 32.41 -12.24 3.37
CA LEU A 172 31.69 -12.01 2.14
C LEU A 172 31.33 -13.36 1.50
N LEU A 173 30.04 -13.73 1.49
CA LEU A 173 29.56 -15.01 0.98
C LEU A 173 29.40 -15.03 -0.55
N GLY A 174 29.03 -13.92 -1.14
CA GLY A 174 28.84 -13.80 -2.60
C GLY A 174 27.74 -12.81 -2.95
N ASN A 175 27.44 -12.71 -4.25
CA ASN A 175 26.37 -11.87 -4.77
C ASN A 175 25.15 -12.71 -5.19
N ASN A 176 23.98 -12.09 -5.21
CA ASN A 176 22.75 -12.72 -5.69
C ASN A 176 22.78 -12.87 -7.22
N GLU A 177 22.48 -14.05 -7.73
CA GLU A 177 22.50 -14.38 -9.17
C GLU A 177 21.58 -13.46 -9.99
N TYR A 178 20.38 -13.17 -9.50
CA TYR A 178 19.39 -12.34 -10.20
C TYR A 178 19.49 -10.85 -9.87
N LEU A 179 20.20 -10.50 -8.80
CA LEU A 179 20.43 -9.12 -8.34
C LEU A 179 21.94 -8.89 -8.13
N PRO A 180 22.74 -8.83 -9.19
CA PRO A 180 24.20 -8.93 -9.13
C PRO A 180 24.90 -7.81 -8.35
N LEU A 181 24.21 -6.73 -8.03
CA LEU A 181 24.73 -5.65 -7.17
C LEU A 181 24.45 -5.88 -5.67
N TRP A 182 23.68 -6.92 -5.30
CA TRP A 182 23.42 -7.28 -3.92
C TRP A 182 24.35 -8.39 -3.45
N TYR A 183 25.04 -8.14 -2.36
CA TYR A 183 25.99 -9.06 -1.73
C TYR A 183 25.50 -9.49 -0.37
N THR A 184 25.77 -10.74 -0.02
CA THR A 184 25.46 -11.32 1.31
C THR A 184 26.74 -11.45 2.12
N LEU A 185 26.71 -10.96 3.34
CA LEU A 185 27.80 -11.05 4.31
C LEU A 185 27.35 -11.78 5.57
N SER A 186 28.28 -12.43 6.25
CA SER A 186 28.04 -13.19 7.46
C SER A 186 28.91 -12.71 8.61
N CYS A 187 28.31 -12.51 9.76
CA CYS A 187 28.98 -12.25 11.03
C CYS A 187 29.22 -13.53 11.82
N THR A 188 30.25 -13.51 12.65
CA THR A 188 30.57 -14.53 13.66
C THR A 188 30.85 -13.84 14.98
N ASN A 189 31.18 -14.62 16.04
CA ASN A 189 31.63 -14.08 17.34
C ASN A 189 32.94 -13.29 17.24
N GLU A 190 33.72 -13.47 16.16
CA GLU A 190 34.95 -12.72 15.90
C GLU A 190 34.72 -11.37 15.20
N SER A 191 33.54 -11.18 14.61
CA SER A 191 33.19 -9.93 13.92
C SER A 191 33.16 -8.75 14.88
N LEU A 192 33.51 -7.54 14.42
CA LEU A 192 33.57 -6.34 15.25
C LEU A 192 32.20 -5.81 15.73
N GLY A 193 31.13 -6.44 15.32
CA GLY A 193 29.74 -6.19 15.75
C GLY A 193 28.78 -7.26 15.25
N ASN A 194 27.53 -7.20 15.70
CA ASN A 194 26.46 -8.06 15.18
C ASN A 194 25.99 -7.60 13.79
N ALA A 195 25.12 -8.37 13.14
CA ALA A 195 24.68 -8.08 11.78
C ALA A 195 23.95 -6.73 11.63
N LEU A 196 23.26 -6.25 12.66
CA LEU A 196 22.63 -4.91 12.67
C LEU A 196 23.68 -3.80 12.73
N GLU A 197 24.64 -3.93 13.63
CA GLU A 197 25.74 -2.96 13.80
C GLU A 197 26.61 -2.91 12.54
N MET A 198 26.90 -4.06 11.94
CA MET A 198 27.67 -4.12 10.69
C MET A 198 26.90 -3.54 9.51
N ALA A 199 25.61 -3.85 9.37
CA ALA A 199 24.80 -3.25 8.30
C ALA A 199 24.75 -1.72 8.41
N ASN A 200 24.53 -1.18 9.61
CA ASN A 200 24.54 0.26 9.85
C ASN A 200 25.91 0.88 9.57
N LYS A 201 26.99 0.27 10.08
CA LYS A 201 28.36 0.74 9.86
C LYS A 201 28.70 0.77 8.36
N PHE A 202 28.37 -0.27 7.61
CA PHE A 202 28.64 -0.33 6.18
C PHE A 202 27.83 0.73 5.39
N TYR A 203 26.61 1.04 5.83
CA TYR A 203 25.80 2.09 5.23
C TYR A 203 26.36 3.49 5.51
N GLU A 204 26.85 3.72 6.72
CA GLU A 204 27.33 5.04 7.17
C GLU A 204 28.77 5.32 6.70
N ASP A 205 29.64 4.31 6.67
CA ASP A 205 31.08 4.44 6.34
C ASP A 205 31.36 4.16 4.85
N GLY A 206 30.49 3.43 4.15
CA GLY A 206 30.72 2.99 2.78
C GLY A 206 29.93 3.73 1.71
N PRO A 207 30.37 3.69 0.44
CA PRO A 207 29.67 4.32 -0.68
C PRO A 207 28.50 3.48 -1.20
N PHE A 208 27.84 2.67 -0.37
CA PHE A 208 26.84 1.70 -0.81
C PHE A 208 25.45 2.32 -1.03
N ALA A 209 24.63 1.68 -1.84
CA ALA A 209 23.26 2.12 -2.13
C ALA A 209 22.27 1.70 -1.02
N ALA A 210 22.53 0.57 -0.39
CA ALA A 210 21.76 0.07 0.76
C ALA A 210 22.59 -0.93 1.56
N CYS A 211 22.37 -0.99 2.88
CA CYS A 211 22.86 -2.03 3.75
C CYS A 211 21.73 -2.40 4.72
N GLN A 212 21.41 -3.69 4.83
CA GLN A 212 20.26 -4.14 5.60
C GLN A 212 20.61 -5.40 6.41
N PRO A 213 20.31 -5.44 7.71
CA PRO A 213 20.42 -6.69 8.47
C PRO A 213 19.39 -7.69 7.97
N CYS A 214 19.67 -8.98 8.10
CA CYS A 214 18.71 -10.03 7.83
C CYS A 214 17.95 -10.33 9.12
N PHE A 215 16.71 -9.90 9.20
CA PHE A 215 15.82 -10.25 10.29
C PHE A 215 15.06 -11.54 10.00
N ILE A 216 14.81 -12.30 11.06
CA ILE A 216 13.89 -13.42 11.09
C ILE A 216 12.60 -12.89 11.72
N SER A 217 11.53 -12.93 10.98
CA SER A 217 10.17 -12.63 11.42
C SER A 217 9.28 -13.81 11.04
N GLU A 218 8.25 -14.06 11.81
CA GLU A 218 7.14 -14.85 11.30
C GLU A 218 6.43 -14.01 10.23
N ASP A 219 6.55 -14.44 8.98
CA ASP A 219 5.74 -13.86 7.91
C ASP A 219 4.30 -14.29 8.19
N GLU A 220 3.49 -13.39 8.71
CA GLU A 220 2.07 -13.61 8.82
C GLU A 220 1.52 -13.78 7.40
N THR A 221 1.01 -14.98 7.12
CA THR A 221 0.15 -15.15 5.96
C THR A 221 -1.05 -14.25 6.20
N THR A 222 -1.25 -13.23 5.35
CA THR A 222 -2.38 -12.31 5.43
C THR A 222 -3.65 -13.13 5.62
N ALA A 223 -4.25 -13.06 6.82
CA ALA A 223 -5.43 -13.83 7.12
C ALA A 223 -6.56 -13.40 6.18
N ALA A 224 -7.10 -14.35 5.42
CA ALA A 224 -8.26 -14.07 4.60
C ALA A 224 -9.41 -13.56 5.50
N PRO A 225 -10.26 -12.64 5.00
CA PRO A 225 -11.48 -12.27 5.68
C PRO A 225 -12.28 -13.50 6.16
N ASN A 226 -12.88 -13.40 7.33
CA ASN A 226 -13.70 -14.50 7.90
C ASN A 226 -15.14 -14.52 7.36
N ASP A 227 -15.43 -13.69 6.37
CA ASP A 227 -16.73 -13.56 5.73
C ASP A 227 -17.04 -14.81 4.91
N PRO A 228 -18.17 -15.49 5.14
CA PRO A 228 -18.41 -16.84 4.60
C PRO A 228 -18.31 -16.97 3.08
N LEU A 229 -18.61 -15.90 2.34
CA LEU A 229 -18.59 -15.91 0.87
C LEU A 229 -17.28 -15.37 0.29
N PHE A 230 -16.29 -14.96 1.13
CA PHE A 230 -15.02 -14.44 0.64
C PHE A 230 -14.29 -15.39 -0.30
N SER A 231 -14.31 -16.69 -0.02
CA SER A 231 -13.67 -17.70 -0.90
C SER A 231 -14.22 -17.74 -2.32
N ALA A 232 -15.45 -17.26 -2.53
CA ALA A 232 -16.08 -17.14 -3.83
C ALA A 232 -15.79 -15.79 -4.53
N GLN A 233 -15.28 -14.80 -3.81
CA GLN A 233 -14.94 -13.46 -4.34
C GLN A 233 -13.61 -13.48 -5.10
N TRP A 234 -13.60 -14.10 -6.28
CA TRP A 234 -12.39 -14.21 -7.12
C TRP A 234 -11.77 -12.85 -7.46
N ALA A 235 -12.57 -11.80 -7.52
CA ALA A 235 -12.09 -10.43 -7.77
C ALA A 235 -11.10 -9.94 -6.70
N LEU A 236 -11.28 -10.39 -5.45
CA LEU A 236 -10.43 -10.05 -4.31
C LEU A 236 -9.28 -11.05 -4.14
N LYS A 237 -9.53 -12.35 -4.42
CA LYS A 237 -8.53 -13.42 -4.38
C LYS A 237 -8.86 -14.50 -5.39
N ASN A 238 -8.13 -14.51 -6.51
CA ASN A 238 -8.31 -15.53 -7.55
C ASN A 238 -7.32 -16.69 -7.34
N THR A 239 -7.87 -17.85 -6.95
CA THR A 239 -7.13 -19.11 -6.82
C THR A 239 -7.43 -20.08 -7.95
N GLY A 240 -8.13 -19.63 -9.00
CA GLY A 240 -8.62 -20.46 -10.12
C GLY A 240 -10.09 -20.80 -10.05
N GLN A 241 -10.88 -20.10 -9.20
CA GLN A 241 -12.34 -20.29 -9.13
C GLN A 241 -12.97 -20.11 -10.51
N ASN A 242 -14.05 -20.86 -10.79
CA ASN A 242 -14.81 -20.80 -12.05
C ASN A 242 -13.93 -20.90 -13.31
N GLN A 243 -12.88 -21.74 -13.28
CA GLN A 243 -11.90 -21.90 -14.36
C GLN A 243 -11.11 -20.61 -14.67
N GLY A 244 -11.03 -19.67 -13.73
CA GLY A 244 -10.24 -18.47 -13.83
C GLY A 244 -8.75 -18.74 -13.78
N THR A 245 -7.96 -17.74 -14.18
CA THR A 245 -6.50 -17.79 -14.07
C THR A 245 -6.10 -17.27 -12.69
N ALA A 246 -5.49 -18.13 -11.88
CA ALA A 246 -5.03 -17.75 -10.54
C ALA A 246 -4.14 -16.48 -10.58
N GLY A 247 -4.36 -15.56 -9.64
CA GLY A 247 -3.66 -14.27 -9.56
C GLY A 247 -4.23 -13.18 -10.47
N ILE A 248 -5.26 -13.45 -11.27
CA ILE A 248 -6.02 -12.41 -11.98
C ILE A 248 -7.12 -11.89 -11.03
N ASP A 249 -6.72 -11.08 -10.08
CA ASP A 249 -7.53 -10.36 -9.09
C ASP A 249 -6.99 -8.95 -8.87
N ILE A 250 -7.59 -8.15 -8.03
CA ILE A 250 -7.15 -6.77 -7.76
C ILE A 250 -6.00 -6.66 -6.75
N ASN A 251 -5.37 -7.76 -6.37
CA ASN A 251 -4.29 -7.77 -5.36
C ASN A 251 -4.74 -7.20 -4.00
N TYR A 252 -5.93 -7.61 -3.55
CA TYR A 252 -6.63 -7.06 -2.39
C TYR A 252 -5.97 -7.41 -1.05
N LEU A 253 -5.59 -8.69 -0.83
CA LEU A 253 -5.12 -9.13 0.49
C LEU A 253 -3.93 -8.33 1.01
N PRO A 254 -2.85 -8.11 0.26
CA PRO A 254 -1.76 -7.27 0.74
C PRO A 254 -2.15 -5.78 0.86
N ALA A 255 -3.11 -5.29 0.07
CA ALA A 255 -3.59 -3.92 0.21
C ALA A 255 -4.32 -3.68 1.54
N ARG A 256 -5.17 -4.64 1.95
CA ARG A 256 -5.94 -4.53 3.20
C ARG A 256 -5.07 -4.55 4.46
N GLU A 257 -3.90 -5.16 4.41
CA GLU A 257 -2.93 -5.11 5.52
C GLU A 257 -2.33 -3.71 5.68
N VAL A 258 -2.27 -2.93 4.61
CA VAL A 258 -1.83 -1.53 4.69
C VAL A 258 -2.97 -0.64 5.15
N THR A 259 -4.17 -0.83 4.59
CA THR A 259 -5.38 -0.08 4.97
C THR A 259 -6.65 -0.80 4.58
N GLN A 260 -7.66 -0.69 5.41
CA GLN A 260 -9.03 -1.13 5.12
C GLN A 260 -9.97 0.07 4.86
N GLY A 261 -9.40 1.26 4.64
CA GLY A 261 -10.14 2.49 4.46
C GLY A 261 -10.22 3.34 5.74
N SER A 262 -10.83 4.52 5.59
CA SER A 262 -11.06 5.47 6.69
C SER A 262 -12.52 5.95 6.67
N SER A 263 -13.12 6.13 7.84
CA SER A 263 -14.46 6.70 7.98
C SER A 263 -14.60 8.14 7.45
N ASP A 264 -13.48 8.84 7.29
CA ASP A 264 -13.44 10.19 6.73
C ASP A 264 -13.55 10.20 5.19
N ILE A 265 -13.34 9.05 4.55
CA ILE A 265 -13.38 8.90 3.09
C ILE A 265 -14.73 8.30 2.69
N ILE A 266 -15.65 9.15 2.26
CA ILE A 266 -17.01 8.75 1.88
C ILE A 266 -17.06 8.47 0.37
N VAL A 267 -17.63 7.32 -0.01
CA VAL A 267 -17.86 6.95 -1.41
C VAL A 267 -19.33 7.11 -1.74
N ALA A 268 -19.66 8.10 -2.56
CA ALA A 268 -21.03 8.24 -3.08
C ALA A 268 -21.26 7.22 -4.21
N VAL A 269 -22.39 6.51 -4.14
CA VAL A 269 -22.89 5.64 -5.21
C VAL A 269 -24.16 6.30 -5.78
N LEU A 270 -24.02 6.90 -6.97
CA LEU A 270 -25.15 7.46 -7.71
C LEU A 270 -25.72 6.37 -8.60
N ASP A 271 -26.84 5.78 -8.15
CA ASP A 271 -27.41 4.57 -8.73
C ASP A 271 -28.89 4.43 -8.34
N HIS A 272 -29.50 3.25 -8.48
CA HIS A 272 -30.89 2.94 -8.07
C HIS A 272 -31.15 3.09 -6.57
N GLY A 273 -30.15 3.52 -5.78
CA GLY A 273 -30.21 3.58 -4.32
C GLY A 273 -29.61 2.33 -3.67
N THR A 274 -29.08 2.54 -2.46
CA THR A 274 -28.49 1.49 -1.60
C THR A 274 -29.46 1.18 -0.48
N GLN A 275 -29.64 -0.07 -0.12
CA GLN A 275 -30.38 -0.45 1.08
C GLN A 275 -29.63 0.01 2.34
N LEU A 276 -30.14 1.06 3.00
CA LEU A 276 -29.42 1.74 4.10
C LEU A 276 -29.31 0.91 5.38
N ASP A 277 -30.21 -0.06 5.57
CA ASP A 277 -30.27 -0.96 6.73
C ASP A 277 -29.73 -2.38 6.43
N HIS A 278 -29.05 -2.56 5.29
CA HIS A 278 -28.43 -3.85 4.97
C HIS A 278 -27.38 -4.23 6.04
N PRO A 279 -27.47 -5.40 6.68
CA PRO A 279 -26.65 -5.75 7.85
C PRO A 279 -25.14 -5.78 7.56
N ASP A 280 -24.79 -6.11 6.32
CA ASP A 280 -23.41 -6.26 5.87
C ASP A 280 -22.85 -5.01 5.13
N LEU A 281 -23.54 -3.88 5.13
CA LEU A 281 -23.05 -2.65 4.52
C LEU A 281 -22.62 -1.61 5.55
N ASN A 282 -21.50 -0.93 5.28
CA ASN A 282 -21.10 0.27 5.98
C ASN A 282 -21.67 1.49 5.23
N VAL A 283 -22.77 2.04 5.74
CA VAL A 283 -23.53 3.10 5.07
C VAL A 283 -23.39 4.41 5.82
N SER A 284 -23.18 5.49 5.08
CA SER A 284 -23.18 6.86 5.60
C SER A 284 -24.58 7.25 6.11
N SER A 285 -24.63 8.03 7.18
CA SER A 285 -25.88 8.66 7.67
C SER A 285 -26.44 9.69 6.69
N LYS A 286 -25.62 10.15 5.71
CA LYS A 286 -26.02 11.08 4.68
C LYS A 286 -26.40 10.31 3.42
N SER A 287 -27.57 10.57 2.89
CA SER A 287 -28.07 10.02 1.62
C SER A 287 -29.07 10.95 0.98
N TYR A 288 -29.29 10.82 -0.32
CA TYR A 288 -30.15 11.76 -1.06
C TYR A 288 -30.88 11.04 -2.21
N ASP A 289 -32.16 11.37 -2.36
CA ASP A 289 -32.98 10.89 -3.47
C ASP A 289 -33.18 12.02 -4.48
N THR A 290 -32.63 11.83 -5.68
CA THR A 290 -32.71 12.83 -6.75
C THR A 290 -34.11 12.95 -7.37
N GLU A 291 -34.94 11.91 -7.24
CA GLU A 291 -36.30 11.91 -7.77
C GLU A 291 -37.23 12.83 -6.97
N THR A 292 -37.06 12.86 -5.66
CA THR A 292 -37.86 13.67 -4.76
C THR A 292 -37.17 14.95 -4.29
N GLY A 293 -35.83 15.05 -4.52
CA GLY A 293 -35.04 16.17 -4.02
C GLY A 293 -34.86 16.16 -2.49
N ARG A 294 -34.93 15.00 -1.84
CA ARG A 294 -34.97 14.89 -0.37
C ARG A 294 -34.02 13.81 0.16
N SER A 295 -33.76 13.85 1.44
CA SER A 295 -33.12 12.80 2.25
C SER A 295 -34.16 12.13 3.17
N PRO A 296 -34.02 10.84 3.48
CA PRO A 296 -33.01 9.90 2.97
C PRO A 296 -33.27 9.45 1.52
N SER A 297 -32.28 8.78 0.91
CA SER A 297 -32.41 8.14 -0.40
C SER A 297 -33.50 7.07 -0.40
N GLN A 298 -34.11 6.85 -1.57
CA GLN A 298 -35.08 5.79 -1.82
C GLN A 298 -34.41 4.62 -2.57
N ILE A 299 -35.06 3.46 -2.63
CA ILE A 299 -34.61 2.32 -3.42
C ILE A 299 -35.49 2.20 -4.66
N TRP A 300 -34.91 2.46 -5.83
CA TRP A 300 -35.57 2.38 -7.13
C TRP A 300 -35.30 1.04 -7.84
N GLY A 301 -34.28 0.28 -7.38
CA GLY A 301 -33.90 -1.02 -7.92
C GLY A 301 -32.83 -1.68 -7.07
N ASN A 302 -32.32 -2.83 -7.51
CA ASN A 302 -31.38 -3.64 -6.73
C ASN A 302 -29.91 -3.26 -6.99
N HIS A 303 -29.65 -2.61 -8.13
CA HIS A 303 -28.31 -2.41 -8.68
C HIS A 303 -27.39 -1.59 -7.76
N GLY A 304 -27.87 -0.53 -7.12
CA GLY A 304 -27.08 0.30 -6.25
C GLY A 304 -26.61 -0.42 -4.96
N THR A 305 -27.43 -1.33 -4.41
CA THR A 305 -27.05 -2.16 -3.28
C THR A 305 -25.90 -3.10 -3.65
N ALA A 306 -25.96 -3.71 -4.84
CA ALA A 306 -24.90 -4.59 -5.35
C ALA A 306 -23.58 -3.82 -5.58
N CYS A 307 -23.62 -2.63 -6.18
CA CYS A 307 -22.45 -1.78 -6.35
C CYS A 307 -21.83 -1.36 -5.02
N SER A 308 -22.66 -1.07 -4.02
CA SER A 308 -22.23 -0.64 -2.68
C SER A 308 -21.51 -1.76 -1.93
N GLY A 309 -21.94 -3.02 -2.08
CA GLY A 309 -21.29 -4.17 -1.46
C GLY A 309 -19.85 -4.40 -1.94
N ILE A 310 -19.57 -4.20 -3.21
CA ILE A 310 -18.22 -4.29 -3.77
C ILE A 310 -17.30 -3.26 -3.10
N ILE A 311 -17.79 -2.06 -2.85
CA ILE A 311 -17.01 -0.98 -2.25
C ILE A 311 -16.82 -1.21 -0.75
N SER A 312 -17.92 -1.43 0.00
CA SER A 312 -17.95 -1.20 1.44
C SER A 312 -18.79 -2.22 2.20
N ALA A 313 -18.89 -3.47 1.72
CA ALA A 313 -19.37 -4.54 2.60
C ALA A 313 -18.44 -4.63 3.82
N LYS A 314 -19.04 -4.81 5.02
CA LYS A 314 -18.27 -4.96 6.25
C LYS A 314 -17.45 -6.23 6.17
N THR A 315 -16.20 -6.14 6.60
CA THR A 315 -15.26 -7.25 6.49
C THR A 315 -14.89 -7.76 7.88
N ASN A 316 -14.68 -9.07 8.03
CA ASN A 316 -14.43 -9.75 9.31
C ASN A 316 -15.60 -9.66 10.30
N ASN A 317 -16.84 -9.71 9.81
CA ASN A 317 -18.04 -9.67 10.64
C ASN A 317 -18.79 -11.03 10.68
N ASN A 318 -18.23 -12.09 10.07
CA ASN A 318 -18.83 -13.41 9.90
C ASN A 318 -20.14 -13.40 9.09
N LEU A 319 -20.35 -12.39 8.25
CA LEU A 319 -21.49 -12.26 7.35
C LEU A 319 -21.01 -12.14 5.91
N GLY A 320 -21.72 -12.75 4.97
CA GLY A 320 -21.67 -12.56 3.53
C GLY A 320 -20.33 -12.37 2.89
N VAL A 321 -20.06 -11.16 2.44
CA VAL A 321 -18.96 -10.79 1.54
C VAL A 321 -18.04 -9.72 2.13
N ALA A 322 -16.80 -9.64 1.66
CA ALA A 322 -15.87 -8.58 1.99
C ALA A 322 -15.98 -7.43 0.99
N GLY A 323 -15.97 -6.19 1.48
CA GLY A 323 -15.81 -4.98 0.67
C GLY A 323 -14.33 -4.61 0.47
N ILE A 324 -14.03 -3.82 -0.57
CA ILE A 324 -12.67 -3.37 -0.87
C ILE A 324 -12.18 -2.35 0.17
N ALA A 325 -13.05 -1.43 0.55
CA ALA A 325 -12.79 -0.36 1.52
C ALA A 325 -13.85 -0.39 2.65
N PRO A 326 -13.86 -1.43 3.49
CA PRO A 326 -14.94 -1.67 4.44
C PRO A 326 -15.13 -0.56 5.48
N ASN A 327 -14.07 0.21 5.77
CA ASN A 327 -14.14 1.34 6.70
C ASN A 327 -14.57 2.66 6.03
N CYS A 328 -14.66 2.72 4.70
CA CYS A 328 -15.16 3.87 3.97
C CYS A 328 -16.67 3.77 3.81
N PRO A 329 -17.48 4.65 4.44
CA PRO A 329 -18.93 4.54 4.35
C PRO A 329 -19.43 4.89 2.94
N VAL A 330 -20.43 4.13 2.46
CA VAL A 330 -21.14 4.43 1.22
C VAL A 330 -22.23 5.47 1.47
N MET A 331 -22.25 6.53 0.65
CA MET A 331 -23.31 7.52 0.58
C MET A 331 -24.24 7.18 -0.58
N SER A 332 -25.48 6.78 -0.28
CA SER A 332 -26.47 6.47 -1.31
C SER A 332 -27.03 7.74 -1.96
N ILE A 333 -26.83 7.89 -3.26
CA ILE A 333 -27.48 8.93 -4.09
C ILE A 333 -28.41 8.21 -5.07
N SER A 334 -29.70 8.17 -4.75
CA SER A 334 -30.66 7.39 -5.52
C SER A 334 -31.24 8.15 -6.71
N ASN A 335 -31.32 7.46 -7.84
CA ASN A 335 -31.92 7.91 -9.10
C ASN A 335 -32.58 6.72 -9.81
N GLN A 336 -33.71 6.91 -10.45
CA GLN A 336 -34.37 5.82 -11.21
C GLN A 336 -33.56 5.35 -12.42
N LEU A 337 -32.56 6.13 -12.85
CA LEU A 337 -31.75 5.90 -14.05
C LEU A 337 -32.59 5.75 -15.33
N MET A 338 -33.78 6.31 -15.33
CA MET A 338 -34.70 6.33 -16.49
C MET A 338 -34.53 7.62 -17.32
N GLY A 339 -34.87 7.56 -18.60
CA GLY A 339 -34.87 8.69 -19.51
C GLY A 339 -36.12 9.55 -19.37
N THR A 340 -36.23 10.32 -18.28
CA THR A 340 -37.26 11.32 -18.08
C THR A 340 -36.79 12.68 -18.60
N SER A 341 -37.72 13.62 -18.83
CA SER A 341 -37.40 14.94 -19.35
C SER A 341 -36.49 15.78 -18.46
N ASP A 342 -36.45 15.47 -17.15
CA ASP A 342 -35.66 16.11 -16.11
C ASP A 342 -34.47 15.24 -15.61
N ALA A 343 -34.20 14.10 -16.26
CA ALA A 343 -33.14 13.21 -15.87
C ALA A 343 -31.73 13.86 -15.78
N PRO A 344 -31.33 14.75 -16.72
CA PRO A 344 -30.05 15.46 -16.60
C PRO A 344 -29.98 16.34 -15.35
N GLN A 345 -31.07 17.07 -15.02
CA GLN A 345 -31.16 17.91 -13.84
C GLN A 345 -31.01 17.06 -12.55
N LYS A 346 -31.79 16.00 -12.44
CA LYS A 346 -31.76 15.09 -11.27
C LYS A 346 -30.36 14.50 -11.03
N ARG A 347 -29.69 14.06 -12.09
CA ARG A 347 -28.34 13.53 -12.01
C ARG A 347 -27.32 14.61 -11.62
N ALA A 348 -27.46 15.82 -12.20
CA ALA A 348 -26.63 16.97 -11.81
C ALA A 348 -26.83 17.35 -10.35
N ASP A 349 -28.06 17.33 -9.85
CA ASP A 349 -28.38 17.56 -8.43
C ASP A 349 -27.73 16.49 -7.54
N GLY A 350 -27.74 15.23 -7.97
CA GLY A 350 -27.08 14.12 -7.28
C GLY A 350 -25.57 14.34 -7.13
N PHE A 351 -24.85 14.70 -8.20
CA PHE A 351 -23.44 15.06 -8.15
C PHE A 351 -23.19 16.23 -7.20
N ASN A 352 -23.94 17.33 -7.37
CA ASN A 352 -23.79 18.53 -6.57
C ASN A 352 -24.07 18.28 -5.09
N TRP A 353 -25.07 17.46 -4.77
CA TRP A 353 -25.38 17.11 -3.39
C TRP A 353 -24.26 16.24 -2.78
N ALA A 354 -23.78 15.24 -3.51
CA ALA A 354 -22.74 14.32 -3.04
C ALA A 354 -21.47 15.06 -2.61
N TRP A 355 -20.86 15.86 -3.49
CA TRP A 355 -19.59 16.53 -3.16
C TRP A 355 -19.76 17.58 -2.05
N ARG A 356 -20.89 18.32 -2.02
CA ARG A 356 -21.19 19.31 -0.97
C ARG A 356 -21.43 18.66 0.39
N ASN A 357 -21.80 17.39 0.42
CA ASN A 357 -22.04 16.64 1.66
C ASN A 357 -20.86 15.73 2.06
N GLY A 358 -19.71 15.90 1.42
CA GLY A 358 -18.45 15.31 1.84
C GLY A 358 -18.04 14.02 1.11
N ALA A 359 -18.65 13.69 -0.02
CA ALA A 359 -18.16 12.60 -0.85
C ALA A 359 -16.71 12.87 -1.30
N SER A 360 -15.86 11.85 -1.18
CA SER A 360 -14.48 11.86 -1.66
C SER A 360 -14.33 11.16 -3.00
N VAL A 361 -15.15 10.15 -3.24
CA VAL A 361 -15.24 9.39 -4.49
C VAL A 361 -16.71 9.35 -4.91
N ILE A 362 -17.00 9.40 -6.22
CA ILE A 362 -18.36 9.25 -6.76
C ILE A 362 -18.32 8.13 -7.81
N SER A 363 -18.96 7.01 -7.50
CA SER A 363 -19.05 5.82 -8.34
C SER A 363 -20.33 5.82 -9.16
N ASN A 364 -20.21 5.61 -10.48
CA ASN A 364 -21.30 5.69 -11.44
C ASN A 364 -21.31 4.48 -12.37
N SER A 365 -22.23 3.55 -12.12
CA SER A 365 -22.37 2.33 -12.91
C SER A 365 -23.53 2.41 -13.91
N TRP A 366 -23.64 3.53 -14.64
CA TRP A 366 -24.70 3.79 -15.60
C TRP A 366 -24.20 4.61 -16.81
N ARG A 367 -25.01 4.65 -17.86
CA ARG A 367 -24.80 5.48 -19.06
C ARG A 367 -26.08 6.21 -19.46
N SER A 368 -25.95 7.30 -20.22
CA SER A 368 -27.03 8.03 -20.83
C SER A 368 -26.94 7.99 -22.37
N SER A 369 -28.07 8.03 -23.04
CA SER A 369 -28.11 8.16 -24.49
C SER A 369 -28.12 9.64 -24.97
N THR A 370 -28.33 10.57 -24.04
CA THR A 370 -28.45 12.01 -24.34
C THR A 370 -27.28 12.77 -23.70
N PHE A 371 -26.71 13.71 -24.45
CA PHE A 371 -25.70 14.64 -23.97
C PHE A 371 -26.33 15.79 -23.20
N SER A 372 -25.66 16.29 -22.16
CA SER A 372 -26.13 17.39 -21.34
C SER A 372 -24.96 18.17 -20.74
N GLU A 373 -24.76 19.40 -21.18
CA GLU A 373 -23.76 20.31 -20.60
C GLU A 373 -24.02 20.54 -19.09
N LEU A 374 -25.28 20.63 -18.67
CA LEU A 374 -25.65 20.75 -17.27
C LEU A 374 -25.10 19.60 -16.40
N LEU A 375 -25.18 18.36 -16.92
CA LEU A 375 -24.66 17.20 -16.24
C LEU A 375 -23.11 17.21 -16.23
N GLU A 376 -22.49 17.58 -17.34
CA GLU A 376 -21.03 17.71 -17.45
C GLU A 376 -20.49 18.78 -16.50
N ASP A 377 -21.15 19.94 -16.42
CA ASP A 377 -20.79 20.99 -15.45
C ASP A 377 -20.90 20.54 -14.00
N ALA A 378 -21.92 19.74 -13.67
CA ALA A 378 -22.06 19.17 -12.32
C ALA A 378 -20.95 18.15 -11.99
N ILE A 379 -20.59 17.28 -12.94
CA ILE A 379 -19.47 16.34 -12.81
C ILE A 379 -18.15 17.12 -12.66
N GLN A 380 -17.91 18.11 -13.53
CA GLN A 380 -16.72 18.96 -13.49
C GLN A 380 -16.62 19.71 -12.15
N SER A 381 -17.76 20.22 -11.65
CA SER A 381 -17.81 20.89 -10.34
C SER A 381 -17.43 19.96 -9.19
N ALA A 382 -17.85 18.70 -9.22
CA ALA A 382 -17.45 17.70 -8.23
C ALA A 382 -15.94 17.41 -8.31
N MET A 383 -15.38 17.25 -9.52
CA MET A 383 -13.96 17.00 -9.77
C MET A 383 -13.06 18.21 -9.45
N THR A 384 -13.62 19.42 -9.38
CA THR A 384 -12.83 20.63 -9.10
C THR A 384 -13.00 21.11 -7.66
N ASN A 385 -14.24 21.19 -7.17
CA ASN A 385 -14.58 21.83 -5.90
C ASN A 385 -14.71 20.86 -4.73
N GLY A 386 -14.90 19.56 -5.01
CA GLY A 386 -14.98 18.53 -3.96
C GLY A 386 -13.72 18.48 -3.11
N ARG A 387 -13.83 17.94 -1.91
CA ARG A 387 -12.68 17.76 -1.01
C ARG A 387 -11.88 19.05 -0.81
N ASN A 388 -12.56 20.17 -0.62
CA ASN A 388 -11.96 21.50 -0.43
C ASN A 388 -11.03 21.94 -1.58
N GLY A 389 -11.39 21.62 -2.82
CA GLY A 389 -10.62 21.98 -4.03
C GLY A 389 -9.63 20.92 -4.52
N LEU A 390 -9.48 19.78 -3.81
CA LEU A 390 -8.69 18.65 -4.29
C LEU A 390 -9.43 17.82 -5.35
N GLY A 391 -10.75 17.99 -5.46
CA GLY A 391 -11.64 17.29 -6.36
C GLY A 391 -12.08 15.91 -5.86
N CYS A 392 -13.34 15.55 -6.10
CA CYS A 392 -13.80 14.18 -5.94
C CYS A 392 -13.25 13.31 -7.06
N VAL A 393 -12.82 12.10 -6.73
CA VAL A 393 -12.50 11.08 -7.74
C VAL A 393 -13.81 10.58 -8.34
N VAL A 394 -13.98 10.71 -9.66
CA VAL A 394 -15.20 10.27 -10.35
C VAL A 394 -14.89 9.09 -11.24
N THR A 395 -15.57 7.96 -11.00
CA THR A 395 -15.47 6.75 -11.82
C THR A 395 -16.76 6.50 -12.58
N PHE A 396 -16.63 6.04 -13.82
CA PHE A 396 -17.76 5.62 -14.66
C PHE A 396 -17.49 4.28 -15.32
N SER A 397 -18.53 3.46 -15.41
CA SER A 397 -18.50 2.24 -16.20
C SER A 397 -18.44 2.55 -17.71
N ALA A 398 -17.66 1.78 -18.47
CA ALA A 398 -17.45 1.99 -19.91
C ALA A 398 -18.72 1.72 -20.73
N GLY A 399 -19.53 0.72 -20.36
CA GLY A 399 -20.70 0.22 -21.05
C GLY A 399 -20.57 -1.26 -21.44
N ASN A 400 -21.67 -1.90 -21.83
CA ASN A 400 -21.79 -3.36 -21.96
C ASN A 400 -22.21 -3.83 -23.37
N TYR A 401 -21.82 -3.09 -24.41
CA TYR A 401 -22.28 -3.33 -25.79
C TYR A 401 -21.22 -3.94 -26.70
N ASP A 402 -20.03 -4.28 -26.14
CA ASP A 402 -18.86 -4.74 -26.92
C ASP A 402 -18.44 -3.73 -28.00
N SER A 403 -18.69 -2.45 -27.74
CA SER A 403 -18.46 -1.34 -28.65
C SER A 403 -17.05 -0.78 -28.48
N ASN A 404 -16.46 -0.31 -29.59
CA ASN A 404 -15.18 0.42 -29.55
C ASN A 404 -15.33 1.90 -29.13
N THR A 405 -16.44 2.24 -28.53
CA THR A 405 -16.75 3.59 -28.03
C THR A 405 -17.43 3.47 -26.68
N VAL A 406 -16.81 4.06 -25.65
CA VAL A 406 -17.39 4.07 -24.29
C VAL A 406 -18.65 4.96 -24.23
N GLY A 407 -19.51 4.65 -23.25
CA GLY A 407 -20.77 5.35 -23.05
C GLY A 407 -20.60 6.81 -22.62
N TYR A 408 -21.66 7.61 -22.77
CA TYR A 408 -21.75 8.94 -22.16
C TYR A 408 -22.36 8.81 -20.75
N PRO A 409 -21.94 9.59 -19.72
CA PRO A 409 -20.98 10.69 -19.77
C PRO A 409 -19.50 10.29 -19.61
N ALA A 410 -19.16 9.01 -19.45
CA ALA A 410 -17.79 8.55 -19.26
C ALA A 410 -16.78 9.14 -20.28
N ARG A 411 -17.21 9.31 -21.53
CA ARG A 411 -16.36 9.82 -22.62
C ARG A 411 -16.32 11.35 -22.77
N SER A 412 -17.08 12.10 -21.97
CA SER A 412 -17.25 13.55 -22.20
C SER A 412 -16.17 14.40 -21.53
N LEU A 413 -15.64 13.95 -20.41
CA LEU A 413 -14.66 14.70 -19.63
C LEU A 413 -13.38 13.86 -19.43
N PRO A 414 -12.21 14.42 -19.73
CA PRO A 414 -10.95 13.66 -19.74
C PRO A 414 -10.46 13.21 -18.37
N ASP A 415 -10.94 13.83 -17.30
CA ASP A 415 -10.52 13.56 -15.92
C ASP A 415 -11.42 12.53 -15.19
N ILE A 416 -12.44 12.00 -15.87
CA ILE A 416 -13.24 10.86 -15.41
C ILE A 416 -12.40 9.58 -15.56
N ILE A 417 -12.39 8.73 -14.54
CA ILE A 417 -11.78 7.40 -14.65
C ILE A 417 -12.78 6.44 -15.29
N VAL A 418 -12.51 6.02 -16.50
CA VAL A 418 -13.37 5.12 -17.29
C VAL A 418 -12.96 3.67 -17.06
N VAL A 419 -13.90 2.86 -16.57
CA VAL A 419 -13.63 1.50 -16.10
C VAL A 419 -14.26 0.46 -17.02
N GLY A 420 -13.43 -0.39 -17.61
CA GLY A 420 -13.84 -1.56 -18.37
C GLY A 420 -13.86 -2.84 -17.53
N ALA A 421 -14.54 -3.87 -18.04
CA ALA A 421 -14.69 -5.17 -17.37
C ALA A 421 -13.72 -6.23 -17.89
N LEU A 422 -12.97 -6.87 -16.98
CA LEU A 422 -12.18 -8.06 -17.25
C LEU A 422 -12.93 -9.34 -16.87
N SER A 423 -12.71 -10.38 -17.66
CA SER A 423 -13.06 -11.76 -17.33
C SER A 423 -12.04 -12.37 -16.37
N LEU A 424 -12.36 -13.56 -15.83
CA LEU A 424 -11.49 -14.32 -14.92
C LEU A 424 -10.14 -14.72 -15.54
N SER A 425 -9.99 -14.65 -16.86
CA SER A 425 -8.74 -14.98 -17.58
C SER A 425 -7.84 -13.76 -17.81
N GLY A 426 -8.22 -12.58 -17.32
CA GLY A 426 -7.48 -11.33 -17.55
C GLY A 426 -7.67 -10.73 -18.94
N LYS A 427 -8.63 -11.25 -19.70
CA LYS A 427 -9.04 -10.70 -21.00
C LYS A 427 -10.20 -9.71 -20.83
N ARG A 428 -10.29 -8.68 -21.68
CA ARG A 428 -11.49 -7.85 -21.75
C ARG A 428 -12.71 -8.74 -21.92
N LYS A 429 -13.74 -8.49 -21.14
CA LYS A 429 -15.00 -9.21 -21.28
C LYS A 429 -15.58 -8.99 -22.67
N SER A 430 -15.83 -10.09 -23.38
CA SER A 430 -16.48 -10.11 -24.69
C SER A 430 -17.41 -11.32 -24.78
N SER A 431 -18.20 -11.42 -25.82
CA SER A 431 -19.09 -12.56 -26.05
C SER A 431 -18.35 -13.91 -26.19
N THR A 432 -17.03 -13.90 -26.37
CA THR A 432 -16.20 -15.10 -26.56
C THR A 432 -15.35 -15.46 -25.35
N THR A 433 -15.44 -14.70 -24.24
CA THR A 433 -14.71 -15.03 -22.99
C THR A 433 -15.34 -16.25 -22.30
N ILE A 434 -14.47 -17.05 -21.66
CA ILE A 434 -14.88 -18.32 -21.00
C ILE A 434 -15.45 -17.98 -19.60
N ASP A 435 -16.67 -17.48 -19.55
CA ASP A 435 -17.35 -17.10 -18.30
C ASP A 435 -18.85 -17.43 -18.31
N ASN A 436 -19.30 -18.16 -19.35
CA ASN A 436 -20.70 -18.50 -19.58
C ASN A 436 -21.67 -17.31 -19.75
N GLU A 437 -21.15 -16.10 -20.03
CA GLU A 437 -21.92 -14.88 -20.22
C GLU A 437 -21.77 -14.35 -21.67
N GLY A 438 -22.08 -15.16 -22.69
CA GLY A 438 -21.88 -14.86 -24.12
C GLY A 438 -22.77 -13.75 -24.70
N TRP A 439 -23.62 -13.10 -23.90
CA TRP A 439 -24.60 -12.12 -24.37
C TRP A 439 -24.16 -10.65 -24.24
N TRP A 440 -22.98 -10.37 -23.68
CA TRP A 440 -22.47 -9.01 -23.50
C TRP A 440 -20.95 -8.93 -23.61
N GLY A 441 -20.45 -7.71 -23.79
CA GLY A 441 -19.03 -7.41 -23.74
C GLY A 441 -18.78 -5.98 -23.25
N SER A 442 -17.62 -5.77 -22.61
CA SER A 442 -17.19 -4.46 -22.14
C SER A 442 -16.93 -3.52 -23.31
N ASP A 443 -17.50 -2.34 -23.30
CA ASP A 443 -17.11 -1.28 -24.20
C ASP A 443 -15.65 -0.91 -23.97
N TYR A 444 -14.97 -0.42 -25.02
CA TYR A 444 -13.55 -0.10 -25.05
C TYR A 444 -13.29 1.12 -25.95
N GLY A 445 -12.06 1.50 -26.18
CA GLY A 445 -11.72 2.62 -27.06
C GLY A 445 -10.79 3.62 -26.42
N THR A 446 -10.61 4.76 -27.09
CA THR A 446 -9.59 5.77 -26.76
C THR A 446 -9.77 6.43 -25.39
N GLN A 447 -10.97 6.37 -24.81
CA GLN A 447 -11.28 6.96 -23.50
C GLN A 447 -11.15 5.99 -22.33
N LEU A 448 -10.85 4.71 -22.60
CA LEU A 448 -10.74 3.69 -21.56
C LEU A 448 -9.46 3.88 -20.74
N ASP A 449 -9.57 3.95 -19.42
CA ASP A 449 -8.41 4.15 -18.55
C ASP A 449 -7.93 2.85 -17.90
N ILE A 450 -8.84 2.11 -17.27
CA ILE A 450 -8.47 1.00 -16.41
C ILE A 450 -9.46 -0.16 -16.53
N MET A 451 -9.00 -1.37 -16.22
CA MET A 451 -9.85 -2.54 -16.13
C MET A 451 -9.97 -3.04 -14.69
N ALA A 452 -11.14 -3.59 -14.39
CA ALA A 452 -11.38 -4.30 -13.13
C ALA A 452 -12.25 -5.54 -13.37
N PRO A 453 -12.32 -6.49 -12.40
CA PRO A 453 -13.19 -7.66 -12.49
C PRO A 453 -14.65 -7.31 -12.77
N GLY A 454 -15.25 -7.95 -13.77
CA GLY A 454 -16.59 -7.58 -14.23
C GLY A 454 -17.56 -8.73 -14.49
N VAL A 455 -17.18 -9.99 -14.18
CA VAL A 455 -18.02 -11.18 -14.39
C VAL A 455 -18.09 -12.01 -13.12
N LEU A 456 -19.23 -12.64 -12.85
CA LEU A 456 -19.43 -13.55 -11.71
C LEU A 456 -18.96 -12.93 -10.37
N ILE A 457 -19.35 -11.68 -10.11
CA ILE A 457 -18.95 -10.96 -8.90
C ILE A 457 -19.94 -11.25 -7.78
N TYR A 458 -19.42 -11.79 -6.66
CA TYR A 458 -20.17 -11.91 -5.41
C TYR A 458 -20.23 -10.57 -4.71
N THR A 459 -21.45 -10.13 -4.36
CA THR A 459 -21.69 -8.86 -3.67
C THR A 459 -23.00 -8.91 -2.87
N THR A 460 -23.34 -7.84 -2.16
CA THR A 460 -24.62 -7.71 -1.47
C THR A 460 -25.78 -7.62 -2.46
N ASP A 461 -26.95 -8.11 -2.05
CA ASP A 461 -28.23 -7.87 -2.72
C ASP A 461 -29.20 -7.22 -1.73
N ARG A 462 -30.36 -6.80 -2.15
CA ARG A 462 -31.40 -6.40 -1.21
C ARG A 462 -31.89 -7.59 -0.41
N THR A 463 -32.02 -7.39 0.90
CA THR A 463 -32.33 -8.48 1.85
C THR A 463 -33.64 -9.21 1.55
N GLY A 464 -33.62 -10.51 1.76
CA GLY A 464 -34.80 -11.38 1.65
C GLY A 464 -35.15 -11.75 0.22
N SER A 465 -36.37 -11.49 -0.24
CA SER A 465 -36.89 -11.93 -1.57
C SER A 465 -37.07 -10.77 -2.55
N VAL A 466 -36.66 -9.55 -2.19
CA VAL A 466 -36.91 -8.35 -2.99
C VAL A 466 -35.70 -7.95 -3.86
N GLY A 467 -34.59 -8.68 -3.74
CA GLY A 467 -33.36 -8.49 -4.50
C GLY A 467 -33.37 -9.12 -5.90
N TYR A 468 -32.19 -9.25 -6.49
CA TYR A 468 -31.98 -10.01 -7.73
C TYR A 468 -32.21 -11.51 -7.55
N VAL A 469 -31.87 -12.01 -6.36
CA VAL A 469 -32.04 -13.40 -5.96
C VAL A 469 -32.71 -13.47 -4.59
N SER A 470 -33.13 -14.64 -4.18
CA SER A 470 -33.61 -14.87 -2.81
C SER A 470 -32.39 -14.95 -1.88
N GLY A 471 -32.37 -14.11 -0.86
CA GLY A 471 -31.24 -13.97 0.08
C GLY A 471 -30.72 -12.54 0.10
N ASP A 472 -29.56 -12.36 0.74
CA ASP A 472 -28.98 -11.03 0.98
C ASP A 472 -27.74 -10.78 0.10
N TYR A 473 -27.36 -11.76 -0.75
CA TYR A 473 -26.14 -11.71 -1.55
C TYR A 473 -26.35 -12.24 -2.97
N MET A 474 -25.82 -11.50 -3.93
CA MET A 474 -25.85 -11.81 -5.37
C MET A 474 -24.55 -12.55 -5.77
N PRO A 475 -24.63 -13.81 -6.30
CA PRO A 475 -23.42 -14.59 -6.60
C PRO A 475 -22.78 -14.28 -7.95
N ASN A 476 -23.50 -13.63 -8.86
CA ASN A 476 -23.09 -13.44 -10.25
C ASN A 476 -23.48 -12.06 -10.79
N PHE A 477 -23.22 -11.03 -10.00
CA PHE A 477 -23.34 -9.65 -10.47
C PHE A 477 -22.29 -9.40 -11.55
N ASN A 478 -22.67 -8.81 -12.68
CA ASN A 478 -21.83 -8.65 -13.85
C ASN A 478 -21.93 -7.27 -14.48
N GLY A 479 -21.15 -7.05 -15.54
CA GLY A 479 -21.12 -5.79 -16.28
C GLY A 479 -19.93 -4.92 -15.92
N THR A 480 -19.68 -3.90 -16.73
CA THR A 480 -18.83 -2.78 -16.34
C THR A 480 -19.37 -2.08 -15.09
N SER A 481 -20.63 -2.35 -14.77
CA SER A 481 -21.28 -1.93 -13.52
C SER A 481 -20.70 -2.56 -12.27
N SER A 482 -20.20 -3.80 -12.34
CA SER A 482 -19.48 -4.43 -11.23
C SER A 482 -17.99 -4.02 -11.23
N ALA A 483 -17.39 -3.74 -12.38
CA ALA A 483 -16.01 -3.31 -12.47
C ALA A 483 -15.79 -1.88 -11.90
N CYS A 484 -16.68 -0.95 -12.17
CA CYS A 484 -16.58 0.44 -11.74
C CYS A 484 -16.43 0.60 -10.21
N PRO A 485 -17.26 -0.05 -9.36
CA PRO A 485 -17.12 0.05 -7.90
C PRO A 485 -15.82 -0.57 -7.37
N HIS A 486 -15.18 -1.52 -8.05
CA HIS A 486 -13.84 -1.98 -7.68
C HIS A 486 -12.83 -0.84 -7.72
N VAL A 487 -12.85 -0.04 -8.79
CA VAL A 487 -11.96 1.11 -8.93
C VAL A 487 -12.29 2.21 -7.92
N ALA A 488 -13.59 2.47 -7.68
CA ALA A 488 -14.02 3.41 -6.65
C ALA A 488 -13.56 3.00 -5.23
N GLY A 489 -13.62 1.71 -4.90
CA GLY A 489 -13.12 1.15 -3.65
C GLY A 489 -11.61 1.32 -3.51
N VAL A 490 -10.83 1.04 -4.56
CA VAL A 490 -9.37 1.25 -4.55
C VAL A 490 -9.03 2.75 -4.44
N ALA A 491 -9.77 3.64 -5.12
CA ALA A 491 -9.60 5.08 -4.97
C ALA A 491 -9.85 5.53 -3.51
N ALA A 492 -10.82 4.92 -2.84
CA ALA A 492 -11.07 5.19 -1.42
C ALA A 492 -9.93 4.71 -0.52
N LEU A 493 -9.31 3.55 -0.80
CA LEU A 493 -8.11 3.09 -0.09
C LEU A 493 -6.92 4.03 -0.30
N ILE A 494 -6.68 4.49 -1.55
CA ILE A 494 -5.64 5.49 -1.88
C ILE A 494 -5.83 6.76 -1.04
N LEU A 495 -7.04 7.30 -1.01
CA LEU A 495 -7.35 8.51 -0.24
C LEU A 495 -7.31 8.29 1.28
N SER A 496 -7.52 7.06 1.74
CA SER A 496 -7.42 6.73 3.16
C SER A 496 -5.99 6.76 3.68
N VAL A 497 -5.00 6.41 2.85
CA VAL A 497 -3.58 6.52 3.20
C VAL A 497 -2.99 7.90 2.89
N ASN A 498 -3.55 8.60 1.91
CA ASN A 498 -3.09 9.95 1.55
C ASN A 498 -4.27 10.86 1.14
N PRO A 499 -4.97 11.47 2.12
CA PRO A 499 -6.15 12.29 1.87
C PRO A 499 -5.87 13.63 1.15
N ASN A 500 -4.60 14.00 0.99
CA ASN A 500 -4.19 15.25 0.35
C ASN A 500 -3.97 15.12 -1.17
N LEU A 501 -4.06 13.93 -1.72
CA LEU A 501 -3.97 13.73 -3.17
C LEU A 501 -5.15 14.40 -3.89
N THR A 502 -4.86 15.11 -4.97
CA THR A 502 -5.89 15.59 -5.90
C THR A 502 -6.53 14.41 -6.64
N GLN A 503 -7.71 14.62 -7.21
CA GLN A 503 -8.36 13.59 -8.02
C GLN A 503 -7.47 13.12 -9.20
N LYS A 504 -6.69 14.04 -9.81
CA LYS A 504 -5.76 13.72 -10.91
C LYS A 504 -4.58 12.86 -10.44
N GLU A 505 -4.06 13.11 -9.25
CA GLU A 505 -3.00 12.29 -8.67
C GLU A 505 -3.50 10.89 -8.35
N VAL A 506 -4.74 10.75 -7.83
CA VAL A 506 -5.37 9.44 -7.63
C VAL A 506 -5.54 8.70 -8.95
N ALA A 507 -6.05 9.34 -10.00
CA ALA A 507 -6.16 8.75 -11.33
C ALA A 507 -4.78 8.32 -11.87
N THR A 508 -3.76 9.18 -11.74
CA THR A 508 -2.39 8.89 -12.15
C THR A 508 -1.81 7.68 -11.41
N ILE A 509 -2.05 7.54 -10.12
CA ILE A 509 -1.62 6.39 -9.32
C ILE A 509 -2.28 5.11 -9.83
N ILE A 510 -3.60 5.11 -9.99
CA ILE A 510 -4.36 3.96 -10.51
C ILE A 510 -3.82 3.51 -11.86
N GLU A 511 -3.58 4.44 -12.79
CA GLU A 511 -3.10 4.16 -14.12
C GLU A 511 -1.65 3.65 -14.16
N LYS A 512 -0.75 4.28 -13.39
CA LYS A 512 0.68 3.91 -13.33
C LYS A 512 0.90 2.54 -12.72
N THR A 513 0.10 2.16 -11.75
CA THR A 513 0.27 0.92 -11.00
C THR A 513 -0.49 -0.25 -11.59
N ALA A 514 -1.25 -0.02 -12.67
CA ALA A 514 -2.03 -1.05 -13.36
C ALA A 514 -1.16 -2.21 -13.87
N ARG A 515 -1.59 -3.44 -13.59
CA ARG A 515 -0.91 -4.66 -14.06
C ARG A 515 -1.23 -4.96 -15.52
N LYS A 516 -0.20 -5.30 -16.28
CA LYS A 516 -0.36 -5.73 -17.68
C LYS A 516 -0.78 -7.19 -17.72
N VAL A 517 -2.01 -7.45 -18.17
CA VAL A 517 -2.64 -8.78 -18.17
C VAL A 517 -3.15 -9.14 -19.57
N GLY A 518 -3.61 -10.36 -19.76
CA GLY A 518 -4.35 -10.83 -20.95
C GLY A 518 -3.51 -11.01 -22.22
N GLY A 519 -2.19 -10.77 -22.17
CA GLY A 519 -1.31 -10.95 -23.33
C GLY A 519 -1.51 -9.90 -24.44
N TYR A 520 -2.02 -8.71 -24.09
CA TYR A 520 -2.17 -7.58 -25.01
C TYR A 520 -0.82 -6.90 -25.29
N SER A 521 -0.68 -6.33 -26.49
CA SER A 521 0.51 -5.54 -26.88
C SER A 521 0.36 -4.10 -26.42
N TYR A 522 0.68 -3.82 -25.17
CA TYR A 522 0.68 -2.48 -24.62
C TYR A 522 1.81 -1.62 -25.21
N SER A 523 1.52 -0.39 -25.58
CA SER A 523 2.47 0.55 -26.18
C SER A 523 2.33 1.95 -25.61
N THR A 524 3.36 2.78 -25.79
CA THR A 524 3.27 4.21 -25.48
C THR A 524 2.36 4.89 -26.50
N VAL A 525 1.35 5.60 -26.01
CA VAL A 525 0.35 6.29 -26.84
C VAL A 525 0.30 7.78 -26.47
N SER A 526 0.25 8.66 -27.47
CA SER A 526 0.12 10.10 -27.26
C SER A 526 -1.17 10.42 -26.49
N GLY A 527 -1.09 11.28 -25.48
CA GLY A 527 -2.22 11.58 -24.57
C GLY A 527 -2.43 10.58 -23.45
N ARG A 528 -1.57 9.54 -23.34
CA ARG A 528 -1.58 8.53 -22.26
C ARG A 528 -0.24 8.52 -21.50
N PRO A 529 0.01 9.52 -20.61
CA PRO A 529 1.35 9.75 -20.04
C PRO A 529 1.74 8.75 -18.93
N ASN A 530 0.79 8.00 -18.38
CA ASN A 530 0.99 7.23 -17.15
C ASN A 530 1.48 5.78 -17.40
N GLY A 531 2.06 5.51 -18.56
CA GLY A 531 2.66 4.23 -18.92
C GLY A 531 2.20 3.69 -20.26
N THR A 532 2.47 2.41 -20.53
CA THR A 532 1.98 1.77 -21.74
C THR A 532 0.49 1.45 -21.63
N TRP A 533 -0.24 1.59 -22.73
CA TRP A 533 -1.68 1.53 -22.83
C TRP A 533 -2.13 0.68 -24.02
N HIS A 534 -3.35 0.16 -23.97
CA HIS A 534 -3.97 -0.58 -25.08
C HIS A 534 -5.45 -0.21 -25.21
N THR A 535 -5.98 -0.09 -26.42
CA THR A 535 -7.34 0.38 -26.70
C THR A 535 -8.44 -0.49 -26.10
N GLU A 536 -8.21 -1.79 -25.90
CA GLU A 536 -9.21 -2.71 -25.34
C GLU A 536 -9.13 -2.84 -23.80
N VAL A 537 -8.00 -2.52 -23.20
CA VAL A 537 -7.76 -2.79 -21.77
C VAL A 537 -7.16 -1.59 -21.03
N GLY A 538 -7.13 -0.42 -21.63
CA GLY A 538 -6.59 0.78 -21.01
C GLY A 538 -5.15 0.58 -20.53
N TYR A 539 -4.83 1.05 -19.32
CA TYR A 539 -3.55 0.82 -18.69
C TYR A 539 -3.39 -0.61 -18.13
N GLY A 540 -4.47 -1.41 -18.05
CA GLY A 540 -4.45 -2.78 -17.58
C GLY A 540 -5.40 -3.05 -16.40
N LEU A 541 -5.15 -4.10 -15.64
CA LEU A 541 -5.92 -4.48 -14.45
C LEU A 541 -5.49 -3.64 -13.26
N ILE A 542 -6.45 -3.06 -12.55
CA ILE A 542 -6.20 -2.32 -11.30
C ILE A 542 -5.47 -3.21 -10.27
N ASP A 543 -4.49 -2.64 -9.59
CA ASP A 543 -3.74 -3.28 -8.52
C ASP A 543 -3.88 -2.45 -7.23
N ALA A 544 -4.68 -2.95 -6.29
CA ALA A 544 -4.98 -2.25 -5.05
C ALA A 544 -3.73 -2.06 -4.18
N TYR A 545 -2.88 -3.09 -4.08
CA TYR A 545 -1.67 -3.01 -3.26
C TYR A 545 -0.65 -2.03 -3.82
N ALA A 546 -0.34 -2.15 -5.11
CA ALA A 546 0.61 -1.24 -5.75
C ALA A 546 0.12 0.22 -5.69
N ALA A 547 -1.18 0.44 -5.86
CA ALA A 547 -1.78 1.77 -5.77
C ALA A 547 -1.71 2.38 -4.36
N VAL A 548 -2.02 1.60 -3.32
CA VAL A 548 -1.92 2.04 -1.92
C VAL A 548 -0.46 2.35 -1.55
N MET A 549 0.48 1.49 -1.95
CA MET A 549 1.91 1.72 -1.70
C MET A 549 2.46 2.96 -2.42
N GLU A 550 2.05 3.19 -3.66
CA GLU A 550 2.41 4.40 -4.40
C GLU A 550 1.83 5.65 -3.72
N ALA A 551 0.58 5.59 -3.24
CA ALA A 551 -0.08 6.69 -2.54
C ALA A 551 0.61 7.05 -1.21
N GLN A 552 1.10 6.06 -0.45
CA GLN A 552 1.88 6.30 0.77
C GLN A 552 3.22 7.01 0.49
N ASN A 553 3.83 6.69 -0.65
CA ASN A 553 5.12 7.25 -1.05
C ASN A 553 4.99 8.59 -1.81
N ALA A 554 3.79 8.93 -2.26
CA ALA A 554 3.55 10.15 -3.03
C ALA A 554 3.84 11.39 -2.19
N SER A 555 4.73 12.24 -2.69
CA SER A 555 4.91 13.58 -2.16
C SER A 555 3.68 14.41 -2.50
N THR A 556 2.98 14.90 -1.48
CA THR A 556 1.81 15.75 -1.69
C THR A 556 2.16 17.20 -1.40
N THR A 557 1.79 18.08 -2.32
CA THR A 557 1.81 19.52 -2.08
C THR A 557 0.54 19.92 -1.34
N VAL A 558 0.68 20.38 -0.11
CA VAL A 558 -0.45 20.95 0.64
C VAL A 558 -0.57 22.43 0.29
N TYR A 559 -1.67 22.79 -0.35
CA TYR A 559 -2.00 24.19 -0.65
C TYR A 559 -2.77 24.80 0.50
N PHE A 560 -2.11 25.71 1.23
CA PHE A 560 -2.70 26.46 2.34
C PHE A 560 -2.89 27.93 1.96
N ASN A 561 -3.76 28.17 0.98
CA ASN A 561 -3.96 29.46 0.35
C ASN A 561 -5.23 30.15 0.84
N ASP A 562 -5.25 31.49 0.82
CA ASP A 562 -6.42 32.32 1.15
C ASP A 562 -7.03 32.02 2.53
N LYS A 563 -6.17 31.77 3.53
CA LYS A 563 -6.61 31.39 4.88
C LYS A 563 -6.39 32.51 5.89
N THR A 564 -7.39 32.69 6.76
CA THR A 564 -7.21 33.45 8.01
C THR A 564 -7.17 32.47 9.18
N VAL A 565 -6.03 32.44 9.86
CA VAL A 565 -5.76 31.59 11.03
C VAL A 565 -6.03 32.40 12.29
N THR A 566 -7.04 32.00 13.06
CA THR A 566 -7.45 32.67 14.32
C THR A 566 -7.24 31.83 15.56
N THR A 567 -6.87 30.56 15.40
CA THR A 567 -6.51 29.60 16.45
C THR A 567 -5.24 28.85 16.05
N ASN A 568 -4.56 28.24 17.03
CA ASN A 568 -3.37 27.46 16.75
C ASN A 568 -3.68 26.36 15.72
N THR A 569 -2.96 26.40 14.58
CA THR A 569 -3.19 25.54 13.43
C THR A 569 -1.89 24.84 13.05
N VAL A 570 -1.96 23.55 12.80
CA VAL A 570 -0.86 22.73 12.26
C VAL A 570 -1.21 22.31 10.84
N VAL A 571 -0.30 22.54 9.91
CA VAL A 571 -0.38 22.09 8.51
C VAL A 571 0.75 21.10 8.29
N SER A 572 0.42 19.89 7.87
CA SER A 572 1.38 18.81 7.64
C SER A 572 1.35 18.37 6.18
N GLY A 573 2.53 18.21 5.57
CA GLY A 573 2.67 17.73 4.19
C GLY A 573 4.13 17.71 3.77
N SER A 574 4.48 16.89 2.79
CA SER A 574 5.85 16.78 2.28
C SER A 574 6.31 18.03 1.52
N GLU A 575 5.37 18.68 0.85
CA GLU A 575 5.55 20.01 0.26
C GLU A 575 4.38 20.88 0.70
N ILE A 576 4.63 22.13 1.08
CA ILE A 576 3.59 23.06 1.51
C ILE A 576 3.72 24.33 0.69
N SER A 577 2.64 24.75 0.03
CA SER A 577 2.51 26.03 -0.65
C SER A 577 1.48 26.88 0.10
N ALA A 578 1.91 28.02 0.64
CA ALA A 578 1.06 28.93 1.39
C ALA A 578 1.08 30.32 0.74
N THR A 579 -0.09 30.78 0.27
CA THR A 579 -0.27 32.08 -0.41
C THR A 579 -1.43 32.82 0.23
N ASN A 580 -1.30 34.12 0.43
CA ASN A 580 -2.35 34.98 0.98
C ASN A 580 -2.89 34.48 2.33
N VAL A 581 -2.00 34.23 3.28
CA VAL A 581 -2.34 33.73 4.62
C VAL A 581 -2.22 34.85 5.64
N THR A 582 -3.25 35.02 6.46
CA THR A 582 -3.27 35.98 7.56
C THR A 582 -3.41 35.24 8.89
N VAL A 583 -2.50 35.50 9.84
CA VAL A 583 -2.57 34.94 11.21
C VAL A 583 -3.00 36.03 12.17
N LYS A 584 -4.10 35.83 12.93
CA LYS A 584 -4.70 36.80 13.84
C LYS A 584 -4.83 36.23 15.25
N ASN A 585 -5.13 37.12 16.22
CA ASN A 585 -5.46 36.76 17.59
C ASN A 585 -4.38 35.95 18.34
N ASN A 586 -3.10 36.27 18.07
CA ASN A 586 -1.96 35.52 18.61
C ASN A 586 -1.98 34.01 18.32
N ALA A 587 -2.69 33.59 17.29
CA ALA A 587 -2.68 32.22 16.82
C ALA A 587 -1.29 31.83 16.29
N LYS A 588 -0.95 30.55 16.41
CA LYS A 588 0.29 29.97 15.88
C LYS A 588 -0.06 29.10 14.67
N LEU A 589 0.56 29.40 13.51
CA LEU A 589 0.56 28.51 12.36
C LEU A 589 1.88 27.72 12.35
N THR A 590 1.79 26.41 12.32
CA THR A 590 2.95 25.51 12.33
C THR A 590 2.91 24.61 11.11
N PHE A 591 3.99 24.55 10.34
CA PHE A 591 4.18 23.60 9.26
C PHE A 591 5.04 22.43 9.76
N THR A 592 4.60 21.19 9.49
CA THR A 592 5.27 19.97 9.95
C THR A 592 5.47 18.98 8.81
N ASN A 593 6.48 18.12 8.94
CA ASN A 593 6.82 17.08 7.98
C ASN A 593 7.17 17.57 6.56
N ALA A 594 7.42 18.85 6.39
CA ALA A 594 7.68 19.44 5.08
C ALA A 594 9.15 19.30 4.67
N LYS A 595 9.40 18.75 3.49
CA LYS A 595 10.69 18.78 2.77
C LYS A 595 10.88 20.13 2.08
N SER A 596 9.77 20.78 1.68
CA SER A 596 9.75 22.08 1.02
C SER A 596 8.56 22.90 1.50
N ILE A 597 8.79 24.20 1.79
CA ILE A 597 7.74 25.16 2.12
C ILE A 597 7.91 26.36 1.21
N ILE A 598 6.91 26.66 0.40
CA ILE A 598 6.85 27.83 -0.47
C ILE A 598 5.82 28.80 0.11
N ILE A 599 6.30 29.95 0.57
CA ILE A 599 5.43 31.02 1.07
C ILE A 599 5.45 32.18 0.06
N THR A 600 4.29 32.50 -0.48
CA THR A 600 4.11 33.60 -1.43
C THR A 600 3.29 34.71 -0.77
N GLN A 601 3.74 35.93 -0.87
CA GLN A 601 3.04 37.09 -0.29
C GLN A 601 1.70 37.39 -0.97
N PRO A 602 0.73 37.97 -0.25
CA PRO A 602 0.84 38.46 1.12
C PRO A 602 0.76 37.34 2.17
N PHE A 603 1.64 37.41 3.17
CA PHE A 603 1.61 36.56 4.38
C PHE A 603 1.75 37.50 5.59
N THR A 604 0.72 37.62 6.41
CA THR A 604 0.62 38.62 7.48
C THR A 604 0.18 37.99 8.82
#